data_6fd73b87b61599c1ede6a09044da5007
#
_entry.id   6fd73b87b61599c1ede6a09044da5007
#
_cell.length_a   1.000
_cell.length_b   1.000
_cell.length_c   1.000
_cell.angle_alpha   90.00
_cell.angle_beta   90.00
_cell.angle_gamma   90.00
#
_symmetry.space_group_name_H-M   'P 1'
#
loop_
_entity.id
_entity.type
_entity.pdbx_description
1 polymer ?
#
loop_
_entity_poly.entity_id
_entity_poly.type
_entity_poly.pdbx_seq_one_letter_code
_entity_poly.pdbx_strand_id
1 'polypeptide(L)'
;MLETLTAQEARVKFGDLLLKSQKGPVQITRSGKPVSVMVSADDYEIMEEIKMRYLKEKLARSKDDIDNNRIFDGATFFDDLLLGKYD
;
A
#
# COMPACT_ATOMS: atom_id res chain seq x y z
N MET A 1 -11.27 -12.91 4.71
CA MET A 1 -11.82 -11.95 5.67
C MET A 1 -10.68 -11.22 6.37
N LEU A 2 -10.80 -9.93 6.51
CA LEU A 2 -9.75 -9.10 7.11
C LEU A 2 -9.85 -9.18 8.63
N GLU A 3 -8.77 -9.60 9.28
CA GLU A 3 -8.72 -9.59 10.74
C GLU A 3 -8.58 -8.16 11.24
N THR A 4 -9.24 -7.83 12.34
CA THR A 4 -9.29 -6.47 12.84
C THR A 4 -8.86 -6.41 14.31
N LEU A 5 -7.99 -5.47 14.63
CA LEU A 5 -7.56 -5.17 15.99
C LEU A 5 -7.72 -3.68 16.24
N THR A 6 -7.99 -3.32 17.50
CA THR A 6 -7.93 -1.91 17.87
C THR A 6 -6.47 -1.47 17.99
N ALA A 7 -6.25 -0.15 17.93
CA ALA A 7 -4.91 0.39 18.09
C ALA A 7 -4.30 0.00 19.45
N GLN A 8 -5.11 -0.04 20.48
CA GLN A 8 -4.64 -0.44 21.81
C GLN A 8 -4.25 -1.92 21.84
N GLU A 9 -5.08 -2.78 21.25
CA GLU A 9 -4.76 -4.21 21.14
C GLU A 9 -3.49 -4.42 20.32
N ALA A 10 -3.35 -3.68 19.24
CA ALA A 10 -2.17 -3.76 18.39
C ALA A 10 -0.91 -3.38 19.16
N ARG A 11 -0.99 -2.37 20.01
CA ARG A 11 0.13 -1.95 20.83
C ARG A 11 0.50 -3.00 21.87
N VAL A 12 -0.49 -3.51 22.58
CA VAL A 12 -0.26 -4.48 23.66
C VAL A 12 0.19 -5.82 23.12
N LYS A 13 -0.41 -6.27 22.01
CA LYS A 13 -0.14 -7.58 21.41
C LYS A 13 0.65 -7.47 20.11
N PHE A 14 1.65 -6.61 20.09
CA PHE A 14 2.39 -6.34 18.86
C PHE A 14 3.06 -7.61 18.31
N GLY A 15 3.61 -8.45 19.17
CA GLY A 15 4.20 -9.73 18.73
C GLY A 15 3.20 -10.62 18.01
N ASP A 16 1.99 -10.74 18.57
CA ASP A 16 0.92 -11.50 17.94
C ASP A 16 0.49 -10.86 16.62
N LEU A 17 0.46 -9.54 16.59
CA LEU A 17 0.11 -8.80 15.38
C LEU A 17 1.09 -9.09 14.24
N LEU A 18 2.38 -9.14 14.55
CA LEU A 18 3.39 -9.49 13.55
C LEU A 18 3.15 -10.88 12.99
N LEU A 19 2.86 -11.86 13.85
CA LEU A 19 2.58 -13.22 13.42
C LEU A 19 1.31 -13.30 12.57
N LYS A 20 0.28 -12.58 12.97
CA LYS A 20 -0.97 -12.55 12.20
C LYS A 20 -0.78 -11.93 10.84
N SER A 21 0.04 -10.89 10.74
CA SER A 21 0.30 -10.24 9.46
C SER A 21 1.03 -11.14 8.48
N GLN A 22 1.74 -12.17 8.96
CA GLN A 22 2.37 -13.16 8.08
C GLN A 22 1.35 -14.05 7.40
N LYS A 23 0.17 -14.21 8.00
CA LYS A 23 -0.90 -15.03 7.43
C LYS A 23 -1.83 -14.25 6.52
N GLY A 24 -1.92 -12.95 6.70
CA GLY A 24 -2.77 -12.09 5.91
C GLY A 24 -2.86 -10.69 6.50
N PRO A 25 -3.48 -9.76 5.78
CA PRO A 25 -3.59 -8.39 6.25
C PRO A 25 -4.38 -8.30 7.57
N VAL A 26 -3.94 -7.41 8.45
CA VAL A 26 -4.63 -7.13 9.71
C VAL A 26 -4.99 -5.65 9.74
N GLN A 27 -6.28 -5.36 9.86
CA GLN A 27 -6.76 -3.99 9.91
C GLN A 27 -6.67 -3.47 11.34
N ILE A 28 -6.16 -2.26 11.48
CA ILE A 28 -6.06 -1.59 12.77
C ILE A 28 -7.06 -0.45 12.81
N THR A 29 -7.89 -0.45 13.86
CA THR A 29 -8.92 0.57 14.02
C THR A 29 -8.62 1.46 15.21
N ARG A 30 -9.12 2.69 15.14
CA ARG A 30 -9.07 3.63 16.25
C ARG A 30 -10.43 4.31 16.33
N SER A 31 -11.02 4.25 17.53
CA SER A 31 -12.37 4.80 17.75
C SER A 31 -13.38 4.25 16.74
N GLY A 32 -13.29 2.96 16.45
CA GLY A 32 -14.20 2.28 15.54
C GLY A 32 -13.94 2.52 14.05
N LYS A 33 -12.91 3.29 13.72
CA LYS A 33 -12.59 3.61 12.31
C LYS A 33 -11.28 2.96 11.89
N PRO A 34 -11.20 2.38 10.70
CA PRO A 34 -9.94 1.84 10.20
C PRO A 34 -8.94 2.97 9.93
N VAL A 35 -7.75 2.84 10.51
CA VAL A 35 -6.68 3.83 10.34
C VAL A 35 -5.45 3.26 9.69
N SER A 36 -5.25 1.95 9.73
CA SER A 36 -4.07 1.30 9.16
C SER A 36 -4.36 -0.14 8.84
N VAL A 37 -3.54 -0.71 7.96
CA VAL A 37 -3.55 -2.14 7.68
C VAL A 37 -2.11 -2.60 7.75
N MET A 38 -1.83 -3.66 8.53
CA MET A 38 -0.52 -4.26 8.61
C MET A 38 -0.46 -5.48 7.71
N VAL A 39 0.54 -5.55 6.86
CA VAL A 39 0.78 -6.68 5.97
C VAL A 39 2.21 -7.16 6.14
N SER A 40 2.48 -8.40 5.75
CA SER A 40 3.85 -8.90 5.75
C SER A 40 4.69 -8.16 4.70
N ALA A 41 6.01 -8.17 4.89
CA ALA A 41 6.91 -7.58 3.90
C ALA A 41 6.76 -8.23 2.54
N ASP A 42 6.57 -9.56 2.51
CA ASP A 42 6.37 -10.30 1.27
C ASP A 42 5.10 -9.85 0.55
N ASP A 43 4.00 -9.73 1.28
CA ASP A 43 2.73 -9.27 0.71
C ASP A 43 2.84 -7.83 0.21
N TYR A 44 3.55 -7.00 0.94
CA TYR A 44 3.78 -5.62 0.53
C TYR A 44 4.54 -5.56 -0.80
N GLU A 45 5.60 -6.37 -0.94
CA GLU A 45 6.36 -6.44 -2.18
C GLU A 45 5.50 -6.88 -3.35
N ILE A 46 4.65 -7.88 -3.13
CA ILE A 46 3.72 -8.35 -4.17
C ILE A 46 2.76 -7.23 -4.58
N MET A 47 2.22 -6.51 -3.61
CA MET A 47 1.34 -5.38 -3.89
C MET A 47 2.04 -4.30 -4.71
N GLU A 48 3.30 -4.01 -4.39
CA GLU A 48 4.09 -3.03 -5.14
C GLU A 48 4.33 -3.49 -6.57
N GLU A 49 4.63 -4.77 -6.77
CA GLU A 49 4.80 -5.33 -8.11
C GLU A 49 3.51 -5.20 -8.93
N ILE A 50 2.37 -5.50 -8.33
CA ILE A 50 1.07 -5.39 -9.00
C ILE A 50 0.80 -3.94 -9.39
N LYS A 51 1.07 -3.01 -8.49
CA LYS A 51 0.92 -1.58 -8.78
C LYS A 51 1.80 -1.15 -9.95
N MET A 52 3.05 -1.59 -9.97
CA MET A 52 3.98 -1.24 -11.03
C MET A 52 3.55 -1.80 -12.38
N ARG A 53 3.06 -3.05 -12.40
CA ARG A 53 2.53 -3.64 -13.63
C ARG A 53 1.34 -2.87 -14.15
N TYR A 54 0.42 -2.54 -13.26
CA TYR A 54 -0.76 -1.77 -13.62
C TYR A 54 -0.39 -0.41 -14.19
N LEU A 55 0.56 0.26 -13.56
CA LEU A 55 1.04 1.56 -14.02
C LEU A 55 1.69 1.46 -15.40
N LYS A 56 2.53 0.45 -15.62
CA LYS A 56 3.17 0.22 -16.91
C LYS A 56 2.16 -0.04 -18.00
N GLU A 57 1.13 -0.83 -17.72
CA GLU A 57 0.07 -1.09 -18.68
C GLU A 57 -0.69 0.18 -19.05
N LYS A 58 -0.99 1.00 -18.06
CA LYS A 58 -1.66 2.28 -18.30
C LYS A 58 -0.80 3.21 -19.16
N LEU A 59 0.49 3.28 -18.86
CA LEU A 59 1.41 4.10 -19.63
C LEU A 59 1.53 3.59 -21.08
N ALA A 60 1.57 2.27 -21.26
CA ALA A 60 1.63 1.69 -22.58
C ALA A 60 0.37 1.98 -23.39
N ARG A 61 -0.80 1.90 -22.74
CA ARG A 61 -2.08 2.21 -23.41
C ARG A 61 -2.21 3.69 -23.74
N SER A 62 -1.60 4.53 -22.93
CA SER A 62 -1.64 5.97 -23.11
C SER A 62 -0.49 6.48 -23.95
N LYS A 63 0.21 5.61 -24.66
CA LYS A 63 1.37 5.98 -25.45
C LYS A 63 1.04 7.01 -26.53
N ASP A 64 -0.18 6.97 -27.03
CA ASP A 64 -0.65 7.94 -28.01
C ASP A 64 -0.92 9.30 -27.37
N ASP A 65 -1.07 9.36 -26.06
CA ASP A 65 -1.32 10.58 -25.29
C ASP A 65 -0.03 11.15 -24.69
N ILE A 66 1.12 10.67 -25.12
CA ILE A 66 2.41 11.12 -24.61
C ILE A 66 2.61 12.62 -24.79
N ASP A 67 1.93 13.21 -25.75
CA ASP A 67 1.96 14.66 -25.96
C ASP A 67 1.43 15.42 -24.75
N ASN A 68 0.71 14.75 -23.88
CA ASN A 68 0.26 15.33 -22.62
C ASN A 68 1.25 14.98 -21.53
N ASN A 69 2.04 15.94 -21.10
CA ASN A 69 3.02 15.78 -20.04
C ASN A 69 2.40 15.32 -18.70
N ARG A 70 1.09 15.20 -18.65
CA ARG A 70 0.37 14.75 -17.46
C ARG A 70 0.81 13.39 -16.97
N ILE A 71 1.21 12.51 -17.89
CA ILE A 71 1.64 11.16 -17.53
C ILE A 71 2.95 11.23 -16.75
N PHE A 72 3.85 12.13 -17.12
CA PHE A 72 5.11 12.31 -16.42
C PHE A 72 4.89 12.86 -15.02
N ASP A 73 3.97 13.81 -14.88
CA ASP A 73 3.65 14.35 -13.56
C ASP A 73 3.10 13.27 -12.64
N GLY A 74 2.24 12.42 -13.17
CA GLY A 74 1.70 11.29 -12.40
C GLY A 74 2.77 10.31 -11.99
N ALA A 75 3.70 10.01 -12.90
CA ALA A 75 4.80 9.09 -12.61
C ALA A 75 5.73 9.68 -11.55
N THR A 76 6.04 10.96 -11.63
CA THR A 76 6.88 11.64 -10.65
C THR A 76 6.23 11.61 -9.26
N PHE A 77 4.93 11.89 -9.20
CA PHE A 77 4.19 11.84 -7.95
C PHE A 77 4.26 10.44 -7.33
N PHE A 78 4.10 9.42 -8.16
CA PHE A 78 4.15 8.03 -7.71
C PHE A 78 5.54 7.67 -7.19
N ASP A 79 6.58 8.08 -7.89
CA ASP A 79 7.95 7.87 -7.47
C ASP A 79 8.22 8.54 -6.13
N ASP A 80 7.74 9.75 -5.93
CA ASP A 80 7.89 10.48 -4.68
C ASP A 80 7.22 9.74 -3.52
N LEU A 81 6.06 9.15 -3.76
CA LEU A 81 5.39 8.33 -2.75
C LEU A 81 6.19 7.09 -2.41
N LEU A 82 6.75 6.41 -3.42
CA LEU A 82 7.55 5.21 -3.22
C LEU A 82 8.84 5.50 -2.47
N LEU A 83 9.41 6.67 -2.68
CA LEU A 83 10.63 7.08 -1.99
C LEU A 83 10.37 7.62 -0.58
N GLY A 84 9.12 7.70 -0.18
CA GLY A 84 8.78 8.13 1.17
C GLY A 84 8.93 9.60 1.43
N LYS A 85 8.88 10.43 0.42
CA LYS A 85 9.03 11.88 0.61
C LYS A 85 7.91 12.52 1.41
N TYR A 86 6.80 11.83 1.55
CA TYR A 86 5.63 12.34 2.24
C TYR A 86 5.41 11.69 3.60
N ASP A 87 6.39 10.97 4.08
CA ASP A 87 6.34 10.37 5.40
C ASP A 87 6.53 11.39 6.52
#